data_3bdfca5714024ef28d2d0039e3e8b773
#
_entry.id   3bdfca5714024ef28d2d0039e3e8b773
#
_cell.length_a   1.000
_cell.length_b   1.000
_cell.length_c   1.000
_cell.angle_alpha   90.00
_cell.angle_beta   90.00
_cell.angle_gamma   90.00
#
_symmetry.space_group_name_H-M   'P 1'
#
loop_
_entity.id
_entity.type
_entity.pdbx_description
1 polymer ?
#
loop_
_entity_poly.entity_id
_entity_poly.type
_entity_poly.pdbx_seq_one_letter_code
_entity_poly.pdbx_strand_id
1 'polypeptide(L)'
;MRIYLPLLDADAAALAPHGSSADATSSKSSPETVPSRVRLEVDRPVWGVTPDVQAEHPGEDPEDLEYEALQDAVYAALESSPRPVTGARRVAVLAGDVSDGAVTDASETHGAFGLRAVRAEDVRLASVHVTELGADAVRADDTDPALLWFDVAEIPAALAYLHEDASAS
;
A
#
# COMPACT_ATOMS: atom_id res chain seq x y z
N MET A 1 13.78 6.34 1.52
CA MET A 1 12.61 7.00 2.16
C MET A 1 11.43 6.04 2.17
N ARG A 2 10.52 6.21 3.13
CA ARG A 2 9.25 5.47 3.18
C ARG A 2 8.25 6.05 2.20
N ILE A 3 7.58 5.16 1.45
CA ILE A 3 6.46 5.52 0.58
C ILE A 3 5.27 4.58 0.83
N TYR A 4 4.09 5.07 0.48
CA TYR A 4 2.83 4.38 0.55
C TYR A 4 2.23 4.25 -0.85
N LEU A 5 1.84 3.02 -1.22
CA LEU A 5 1.33 2.71 -2.56
C LEU A 5 -0.04 2.02 -2.43
N PRO A 6 -1.09 2.53 -3.07
CA PRO A 6 -2.28 1.73 -3.29
C PRO A 6 -1.93 0.40 -3.95
N LEU A 7 -2.43 -0.70 -3.38
CA LEU A 7 -2.22 -2.03 -3.92
C LEU A 7 -2.96 -2.18 -5.25
N LEU A 8 -2.22 -2.48 -6.31
CA LEU A 8 -2.78 -2.78 -7.63
C LEU A 8 -2.92 -4.29 -7.82
N ASP A 9 -3.76 -4.71 -8.77
CA ASP A 9 -3.93 -6.13 -9.11
C ASP A 9 -2.61 -6.79 -9.51
N ALA A 10 -1.73 -6.07 -10.20
CA ALA A 10 -0.41 -6.54 -10.57
C ALA A 10 0.50 -6.79 -9.34
N ASP A 11 0.42 -5.92 -8.33
CA ASP A 11 1.14 -6.10 -7.07
C ASP A 11 0.61 -7.31 -6.31
N ALA A 12 -0.71 -7.42 -6.20
CA ALA A 12 -1.36 -8.56 -5.55
C ALA A 12 -0.97 -9.89 -6.22
N ALA A 13 -0.92 -9.93 -7.54
CA ALA A 13 -0.48 -11.08 -8.30
C ALA A 13 1.01 -11.42 -8.04
N ALA A 14 1.87 -10.41 -7.93
CA ALA A 14 3.30 -10.58 -7.63
C ALA A 14 3.54 -11.04 -6.19
N LEU A 15 2.67 -10.65 -5.25
CA LEU A 15 2.75 -10.98 -3.83
C LEU A 15 2.01 -12.26 -3.46
N ALA A 16 1.14 -12.77 -4.34
CA ALA A 16 0.45 -14.03 -4.10
C ALA A 16 1.45 -15.19 -3.97
N PRO A 17 1.23 -16.10 -3.01
CA PRO A 17 2.07 -17.27 -2.92
C PRO A 17 1.98 -18.05 -4.24
N HIS A 18 3.11 -18.30 -4.86
CA HIS A 18 3.17 -19.11 -6.07
C HIS A 18 2.71 -20.52 -5.70
N GLY A 19 1.50 -20.86 -6.10
CA GLY A 19 0.97 -22.20 -5.93
C GLY A 19 1.98 -23.19 -6.54
N SER A 20 2.52 -24.06 -5.71
CA SER A 20 3.35 -25.15 -6.14
C SER A 20 2.57 -25.93 -7.19
N SER A 21 2.95 -25.82 -8.45
CA SER A 21 2.56 -26.80 -9.46
C SER A 21 2.99 -28.15 -8.92
N ALA A 22 2.00 -29.00 -8.69
CA ALA A 22 2.24 -30.36 -8.23
C ALA A 22 3.10 -31.09 -9.27
N ASP A 23 4.39 -31.11 -9.02
CA ASP A 23 5.27 -32.18 -9.51
C ASP A 23 6.11 -32.64 -8.33
N ALA A 24 5.63 -33.74 -7.76
CA ALA A 24 6.22 -34.37 -6.61
C ALA A 24 7.47 -35.12 -7.04
N THR A 25 8.64 -34.57 -6.79
CA THR A 25 9.85 -35.36 -6.44
C THR A 25 10.98 -34.40 -6.08
N SER A 26 11.19 -34.18 -4.83
CA SER A 26 12.49 -34.08 -4.16
C SER A 26 12.40 -33.19 -2.91
N SER A 27 12.59 -33.83 -1.80
CA SER A 27 12.74 -33.30 -0.47
C SER A 27 13.82 -32.22 -0.39
N LYS A 28 13.40 -31.03 -0.02
CA LYS A 28 14.00 -30.13 0.97
C LYS A 28 13.06 -28.94 1.13
N SER A 29 12.39 -28.88 2.26
CA SER A 29 11.58 -27.72 2.67
C SER A 29 12.52 -26.53 2.86
N SER A 30 12.74 -25.76 1.79
CA SER A 30 13.18 -24.38 1.95
C SER A 30 11.99 -23.60 2.50
N PRO A 31 12.15 -22.74 3.49
CA PRO A 31 11.06 -21.89 3.95
C PRO A 31 10.55 -21.12 2.73
N GLU A 32 9.26 -21.24 2.48
CA GLU A 32 8.58 -20.51 1.40
C GLU A 32 8.80 -19.02 1.64
N THR A 33 9.69 -18.43 0.86
CA THR A 33 10.03 -17.01 1.02
C THR A 33 8.87 -16.21 0.50
N VAL A 34 8.15 -15.57 1.41
CA VAL A 34 7.07 -14.62 1.06
C VAL A 34 7.67 -13.52 0.20
N PRO A 35 7.14 -13.25 -1.00
CA PRO A 35 7.58 -12.14 -1.81
C PRO A 35 7.42 -10.82 -1.03
N SER A 36 8.50 -10.09 -0.84
CA SER A 36 8.55 -8.87 -0.03
C SER A 36 8.91 -7.63 -0.84
N ARG A 37 8.75 -7.71 -2.15
CA ARG A 37 9.06 -6.62 -3.08
C ARG A 37 7.98 -6.48 -4.12
N VAL A 38 7.71 -5.23 -4.49
CA VAL A 38 6.88 -4.89 -5.66
C VAL A 38 7.65 -3.96 -6.57
N ARG A 39 7.30 -3.94 -7.86
CA ARG A 39 7.91 -3.07 -8.83
C ARG A 39 7.25 -1.69 -8.79
N LEU A 40 8.06 -0.66 -8.56
CA LEU A 40 7.67 0.73 -8.78
C LEU A 40 7.91 1.07 -10.24
N GLU A 41 6.86 1.37 -10.98
CA GLU A 41 6.95 1.81 -12.37
C GLU A 41 7.06 3.33 -12.45
N VAL A 42 7.69 3.84 -13.52
CA VAL A 42 7.74 5.27 -13.81
C VAL A 42 6.32 5.84 -13.93
N ASP A 43 6.14 7.06 -13.47
CA ASP A 43 4.85 7.79 -13.42
C ASP A 43 3.80 7.22 -12.45
N ARG A 44 4.11 6.17 -11.71
CA ARG A 44 3.20 5.65 -10.69
C ARG A 44 3.03 6.69 -9.57
N PRO A 45 1.78 7.05 -9.23
CA PRO A 45 1.51 7.89 -8.07
C PRO A 45 1.78 7.10 -6.78
N VAL A 46 2.43 7.75 -5.84
CA VAL A 46 2.73 7.23 -4.50
C VAL A 46 2.61 8.36 -3.49
N TRP A 47 2.64 8.05 -2.21
CA TRP A 47 2.56 9.03 -1.12
C TRP A 47 3.72 8.85 -0.17
N GLY A 48 4.17 9.94 0.44
CA GLY A 48 5.26 9.87 1.40
C GLY A 48 5.74 11.24 1.83
N VAL A 49 6.51 11.26 2.90
CA VAL A 49 7.07 12.49 3.47
C VAL A 49 8.49 12.66 2.95
N THR A 50 8.70 13.66 2.10
CA THR A 50 10.04 14.02 1.64
C THR A 50 10.78 14.84 2.70
N PRO A 51 12.13 14.90 2.66
CA PRO A 51 12.89 15.78 3.55
C PRO A 51 12.46 17.25 3.44
N ASP A 52 12.06 17.71 2.24
CA ASP A 52 11.61 19.08 2.03
C ASP A 52 10.27 19.33 2.73
N VAL A 53 9.30 18.44 2.58
CA VAL A 53 8.01 18.50 3.29
C VAL A 53 8.23 18.49 4.81
N GLN A 54 9.10 17.64 5.31
CA GLN A 54 9.42 17.60 6.74
C GLN A 54 10.05 18.91 7.22
N ALA A 55 10.87 19.56 6.40
CA ALA A 55 11.46 20.86 6.72
C ALA A 55 10.44 22.01 6.71
N GLU A 56 9.37 21.90 5.93
CA GLU A 56 8.26 22.85 5.88
C GLU A 56 7.32 22.74 7.09
N HIS A 57 7.37 21.61 7.81
CA HIS A 57 6.58 21.32 9.01
C HIS A 57 7.46 21.21 10.28
N PRO A 58 8.21 22.28 10.65
CA PRO A 58 9.07 22.24 11.81
C PRO A 58 8.23 22.20 13.10
N GLY A 59 8.32 21.10 13.83
CA GLY A 59 7.59 20.91 15.08
C GLY A 59 6.44 19.91 15.00
N GLU A 60 6.14 19.39 13.83
CA GLU A 60 5.29 18.23 13.68
C GLU A 60 6.10 16.95 13.83
N ASP A 61 5.48 15.92 14.41
CA ASP A 61 6.14 14.62 14.54
C ASP A 61 6.22 13.96 13.16
N PRO A 62 7.40 13.47 12.75
CA PRO A 62 7.52 12.74 11.49
C PRO A 62 6.56 11.55 11.36
N GLU A 63 6.22 10.90 12.46
CA GLU A 63 5.26 9.79 12.47
C GLU A 63 3.83 10.26 12.15
N ASP A 64 3.45 11.47 12.61
CA ASP A 64 2.16 12.06 12.31
C ASP A 64 2.06 12.40 10.81
N LEU A 65 3.11 12.98 10.23
CA LEU A 65 3.17 13.26 8.78
C LEU A 65 3.11 11.97 7.94
N GLU A 66 3.82 10.92 8.36
CA GLU A 66 3.76 9.62 7.69
C GLU A 66 2.37 8.99 7.79
N TYR A 67 1.68 9.17 8.91
CA TYR A 67 0.30 8.72 9.08
C TYR A 67 -0.64 9.45 8.11
N GLU A 68 -0.52 10.76 7.97
CA GLU A 68 -1.32 11.54 7.01
C GLU A 68 -1.03 11.11 5.56
N ALA A 69 0.22 10.86 5.21
CA ALA A 69 0.59 10.35 3.89
C ALA A 69 -0.02 8.95 3.62
N LEU A 70 -0.08 8.09 4.63
CA LEU A 70 -0.75 6.81 4.56
C LEU A 70 -2.26 6.98 4.33
N GLN A 71 -2.92 7.90 5.04
CA GLN A 71 -4.35 8.18 4.86
C GLN A 71 -4.64 8.72 3.46
N ASP A 72 -3.83 9.63 2.95
CA ASP A 72 -3.94 10.11 1.56
C ASP A 72 -3.88 8.94 0.55
N ALA A 73 -2.96 8.00 0.76
CA ALA A 73 -2.85 6.80 -0.08
C ALA A 73 -4.09 5.89 0.02
N VAL A 74 -4.72 5.78 1.19
CA VAL A 74 -5.97 5.02 1.37
C VAL A 74 -7.12 5.66 0.59
N TYR A 75 -7.29 6.98 0.69
CA TYR A 75 -8.32 7.68 -0.09
C TYR A 75 -8.06 7.57 -1.60
N ALA A 76 -6.81 7.65 -2.02
CA ALA A 76 -6.46 7.40 -3.42
C ALA A 76 -6.77 5.96 -3.85
N ALA A 77 -6.56 4.97 -3.00
CA ALA A 77 -6.93 3.58 -3.28
C ALA A 77 -8.45 3.40 -3.46
N LEU A 78 -9.25 4.12 -2.68
CA LEU A 78 -10.71 4.12 -2.81
C LEU A 78 -11.19 4.71 -4.15
N GLU A 79 -10.49 5.73 -4.65
CA GLU A 79 -10.81 6.44 -5.89
C GLU A 79 -10.04 5.90 -7.11
N SER A 80 -9.36 4.76 -6.97
CA SER A 80 -8.49 4.18 -8.01
C SER A 80 -9.18 4.00 -9.36
N SER A 81 -8.44 4.33 -10.42
CA SER A 81 -8.84 4.06 -11.81
C SER A 81 -8.75 2.57 -12.13
N PRO A 82 -9.59 2.01 -13.00
CA PRO A 82 -10.58 2.71 -13.84
C PRO A 82 -11.95 2.95 -13.18
N ARG A 83 -12.16 2.44 -11.98
CA ARG A 83 -13.43 2.63 -11.25
C ARG A 83 -13.17 2.71 -9.76
N PRO A 84 -13.81 3.65 -9.05
CA PRO A 84 -13.78 3.69 -7.60
C PRO A 84 -14.17 2.35 -6.97
N VAL A 85 -13.53 2.01 -5.88
CA VAL A 85 -13.92 0.85 -5.07
C VAL A 85 -15.22 1.19 -4.34
N THR A 86 -16.19 0.28 -4.36
CA THR A 86 -17.53 0.51 -3.77
C THR A 86 -18.00 -0.70 -2.96
N GLY A 87 -19.06 -0.49 -2.18
CA GLY A 87 -19.70 -1.53 -1.39
C GLY A 87 -18.88 -1.98 -0.21
N ALA A 88 -18.96 -3.27 0.09
CA ALA A 88 -18.24 -3.90 1.20
C ALA A 88 -16.76 -4.22 0.90
N ARG A 89 -16.26 -3.91 -0.29
CA ARG A 89 -14.88 -4.20 -0.67
C ARG A 89 -13.91 -3.30 0.10
N ARG A 90 -12.85 -3.91 0.58
CA ARG A 90 -11.73 -3.21 1.25
C ARG A 90 -10.71 -2.72 0.24
N VAL A 91 -9.87 -1.79 0.66
CA VAL A 91 -8.66 -1.37 -0.05
C VAL A 91 -7.43 -1.65 0.79
N ALA A 92 -6.29 -1.78 0.13
CA ALA A 92 -5.02 -1.97 0.78
C ALA A 92 -3.97 -0.98 0.27
N VAL A 93 -3.07 -0.61 1.17
CA VAL A 93 -1.90 0.23 0.90
C VAL A 93 -0.66 -0.53 1.34
N LEU A 94 0.33 -0.58 0.47
CA LEU A 94 1.65 -1.10 0.75
C LEU A 94 2.52 0.02 1.32
N ALA A 95 3.24 -0.25 2.40
CA ALA A 95 4.31 0.60 2.89
C ALA A 95 5.66 -0.04 2.57
N GLY A 96 6.58 0.73 2.00
CA GLY A 96 7.88 0.22 1.62
C GLY A 96 8.92 1.31 1.46
N ASP A 97 10.15 0.90 1.22
CA ASP A 97 11.30 1.79 1.13
C ASP A 97 11.84 1.84 -0.30
N VAL A 98 12.12 3.04 -0.75
CA VAL A 98 12.76 3.35 -2.03
C VAL A 98 13.95 4.29 -1.81
N SER A 99 14.78 4.45 -2.85
CA SER A 99 15.84 5.46 -2.83
C SER A 99 15.23 6.88 -2.94
N ASP A 100 15.84 7.87 -2.30
CA ASP A 100 15.31 9.24 -2.24
C ASP A 100 15.12 9.86 -3.65
N GLY A 101 15.97 9.51 -4.61
CA GLY A 101 15.85 9.99 -5.98
C GLY A 101 14.86 9.21 -6.86
N ALA A 102 14.07 8.29 -6.30
CA ALA A 102 13.10 7.51 -7.06
C ALA A 102 11.77 8.24 -7.30
N VAL A 103 11.48 9.24 -6.50
CA VAL A 103 10.22 9.98 -6.49
C VAL A 103 10.45 11.49 -6.54
N THR A 104 9.45 12.22 -6.98
CA THR A 104 9.39 13.69 -6.97
C THR A 104 8.01 14.15 -6.55
N ASP A 105 7.90 15.40 -6.09
CA ASP A 105 6.61 15.99 -5.74
C ASP A 105 5.66 15.99 -6.94
N ALA A 106 4.40 15.73 -6.68
CA ALA A 106 3.35 15.69 -7.68
C ALA A 106 2.07 16.32 -7.13
N SER A 107 1.91 17.61 -7.38
CA SER A 107 0.78 18.40 -6.87
C SER A 107 -0.58 17.96 -7.43
N GLU A 108 -0.58 17.23 -8.53
CA GLU A 108 -1.78 16.65 -9.13
C GLU A 108 -2.20 15.33 -8.47
N THR A 109 -1.37 14.79 -7.60
CA THR A 109 -1.68 13.57 -6.84
C THR A 109 -2.61 13.92 -5.68
N HIS A 110 -3.51 13.01 -5.33
CA HIS A 110 -4.48 13.24 -4.27
C HIS A 110 -3.79 13.51 -2.91
N GLY A 111 -4.25 14.55 -2.20
CA GLY A 111 -3.74 14.92 -0.87
C GLY A 111 -2.46 15.76 -0.88
N ALA A 112 -1.93 16.04 0.30
CA ALA A 112 -0.78 16.91 0.51
C ALA A 112 0.58 16.20 0.31
N PHE A 113 0.60 14.89 0.40
CA PHE A 113 1.82 14.06 0.37
C PHE A 113 2.01 13.29 -0.93
N GLY A 114 1.32 13.71 -1.98
CA GLY A 114 1.37 13.07 -3.28
C GLY A 114 2.72 13.22 -3.96
N LEU A 115 3.24 12.12 -4.46
CA LEU A 115 4.51 12.00 -5.16
C LEU A 115 4.31 11.20 -6.44
N ARG A 116 5.29 11.27 -7.32
CA ARG A 116 5.34 10.49 -8.58
C ARG A 116 6.68 9.81 -8.73
N ALA A 117 6.66 8.54 -9.11
CA ALA A 117 7.88 7.82 -9.43
C ALA A 117 8.55 8.37 -10.70
N VAL A 118 9.82 8.72 -10.62
CA VAL A 118 10.61 9.22 -11.75
C VAL A 118 11.52 8.16 -12.35
N ARG A 119 11.69 7.04 -11.68
CA ARG A 119 12.38 5.87 -12.21
C ARG A 119 11.79 4.59 -11.68
N ALA A 120 11.96 3.52 -12.44
CA ALA A 120 11.53 2.21 -12.03
C ALA A 120 12.57 1.58 -11.08
N GLU A 121 12.11 1.10 -9.92
CA GLU A 121 12.95 0.32 -8.99
C GLU A 121 12.10 -0.66 -8.17
N ASP A 122 12.75 -1.54 -7.43
CA ASP A 122 12.05 -2.46 -6.53
C ASP A 122 11.82 -1.79 -5.18
N VAL A 123 10.57 -1.71 -4.77
CA VAL A 123 10.17 -1.28 -3.42
C VAL A 123 10.36 -2.45 -2.47
N ARG A 124 11.15 -2.25 -1.43
CA ARG A 124 11.27 -3.21 -0.34
C ARG A 124 10.13 -2.96 0.65
N LEU A 125 9.18 -3.89 0.69
CA LEU A 125 8.02 -3.79 1.56
C LEU A 125 8.41 -3.88 3.04
N ALA A 126 7.71 -3.11 3.86
CA ALA A 126 7.78 -3.13 5.30
C ALA A 126 6.48 -3.63 5.92
N SER A 127 5.34 -3.24 5.36
CA SER A 127 4.02 -3.65 5.86
C SER A 127 2.94 -3.50 4.79
N VAL A 128 1.77 -4.08 5.09
CA VAL A 128 0.54 -3.91 4.33
C VAL A 128 -0.54 -3.39 5.28
N HIS A 129 -1.28 -2.38 4.87
CA HIS A 129 -2.39 -1.80 5.60
C HIS A 129 -3.68 -2.05 4.84
N VAL A 130 -4.67 -2.62 5.49
CA VAL A 130 -5.98 -2.95 4.88
C VAL A 130 -7.07 -2.26 5.68
N THR A 131 -8.03 -1.60 5.00
CA THR A 131 -9.17 -0.98 5.68
C THR A 131 -9.99 -2.02 6.45
N GLU A 132 -10.38 -1.72 7.69
CA GLU A 132 -11.27 -2.60 8.47
C GLU A 132 -12.69 -2.61 7.87
N LEU A 133 -13.13 -1.46 7.41
CA LEU A 133 -14.44 -1.27 6.80
C LEU A 133 -14.36 -1.37 5.27
N GLY A 134 -15.49 -1.67 4.65
CA GLY A 134 -15.64 -1.59 3.21
C GLY A 134 -15.71 -0.13 2.71
N ALA A 135 -15.48 0.06 1.43
CA ALA A 135 -15.34 1.37 0.80
C ALA A 135 -16.51 2.33 1.06
N ASP A 136 -17.75 1.86 1.02
CA ASP A 136 -18.91 2.72 1.25
C ASP A 136 -19.02 3.14 2.71
N ALA A 137 -18.67 2.25 3.65
CA ALA A 137 -18.66 2.57 5.07
C ALA A 137 -17.53 3.56 5.42
N VAL A 138 -16.35 3.40 4.81
CA VAL A 138 -15.24 4.36 4.97
C VAL A 138 -15.67 5.76 4.50
N ARG A 139 -16.34 5.87 3.35
CA ARG A 139 -16.81 7.17 2.84
C ARG A 139 -17.93 7.80 3.66
N ALA A 140 -18.71 6.99 4.37
CA ALA A 140 -19.79 7.46 5.23
C ALA A 140 -19.33 7.86 6.63
N ASP A 141 -18.11 7.49 7.01
CA ASP A 141 -17.50 7.84 8.30
C ASP A 141 -16.78 9.20 8.17
N ASP A 142 -16.94 10.05 9.15
CA ASP A 142 -16.28 11.37 9.22
C ASP A 142 -14.88 11.27 9.88
N THR A 143 -14.46 10.08 10.25
CA THR A 143 -13.15 9.83 10.86
C THR A 143 -12.18 9.18 9.87
N ASP A 144 -10.90 9.24 10.18
CA ASP A 144 -9.90 8.55 9.39
C ASP A 144 -10.17 7.04 9.34
N PRO A 145 -9.99 6.40 8.18
CA PRO A 145 -10.18 4.97 8.04
C PRO A 145 -9.35 4.15 9.01
N ALA A 146 -9.99 3.32 9.80
CA ALA A 146 -9.30 2.34 10.63
C ALA A 146 -8.63 1.28 9.74
N LEU A 147 -7.37 1.01 10.02
CA LEU A 147 -6.52 0.11 9.22
C LEU A 147 -6.00 -1.05 10.07
N LEU A 148 -6.09 -2.26 9.55
CA LEU A 148 -5.31 -3.39 10.04
C LEU A 148 -3.92 -3.36 9.42
N TRP A 149 -2.93 -3.49 10.28
CA TRP A 149 -1.53 -3.57 9.91
C TRP A 149 -1.08 -5.04 9.85
N PHE A 150 -0.37 -5.40 8.78
CA PHE A 150 0.21 -6.73 8.58
C PHE A 150 1.70 -6.58 8.31
N ASP A 151 2.51 -7.38 8.98
CA ASP A 151 3.94 -7.52 8.69
C ASP A 151 4.16 -8.15 7.31
N VAL A 152 5.37 -8.00 6.76
CA VAL A 152 5.77 -8.60 5.47
C VAL A 152 5.55 -10.11 5.46
N ALA A 153 5.81 -10.80 6.58
CA ALA A 153 5.57 -12.24 6.69
C ALA A 153 4.09 -12.62 6.64
N GLU A 154 3.19 -11.66 6.88
CA GLU A 154 1.73 -11.83 6.91
C GLU A 154 1.03 -11.39 5.62
N ILE A 155 1.78 -11.07 4.56
CA ILE A 155 1.22 -10.68 3.26
C ILE A 155 0.13 -11.63 2.78
N PRO A 156 0.28 -12.97 2.84
CA PRO A 156 -0.79 -13.88 2.45
C PRO A 156 -2.09 -13.69 3.27
N ALA A 157 -1.96 -13.42 4.56
CA ALA A 157 -3.12 -13.13 5.42
C ALA A 157 -3.75 -11.77 5.08
N ALA A 158 -2.93 -10.76 4.79
CA ALA A 158 -3.41 -9.44 4.34
C ALA A 158 -4.21 -9.55 3.04
N LEU A 159 -3.71 -10.29 2.06
CA LEU A 159 -4.40 -10.52 0.78
C LEU A 159 -5.70 -11.31 0.96
N ALA A 160 -5.72 -12.31 1.84
CA ALA A 160 -6.94 -13.05 2.16
C ALA A 160 -7.98 -12.11 2.81
N TYR A 161 -7.58 -11.32 3.79
CA TYR A 161 -8.46 -10.35 4.46
C TYR A 161 -9.00 -9.27 3.50
N LEU A 162 -8.18 -8.81 2.56
CA LEU A 162 -8.59 -7.85 1.53
C LEU A 162 -9.74 -8.39 0.66
N HIS A 163 -9.74 -9.69 0.37
CA HIS A 163 -10.74 -10.33 -0.48
C HIS A 163 -12.01 -10.76 0.27
N GLU A 164 -11.99 -10.73 1.59
CA GLU A 164 -13.20 -10.94 2.39
C GLU A 164 -14.05 -9.67 2.34
N ASP A 165 -15.35 -9.80 2.06
CA ASP A 165 -16.26 -8.68 2.18
C ASP A 165 -16.31 -8.20 3.62
N ALA A 166 -16.19 -6.90 3.82
CA ALA A 166 -16.42 -6.32 5.12
C ALA A 166 -17.87 -6.59 5.51
N SER A 167 -18.06 -7.39 6.54
CA SER A 167 -19.40 -7.64 7.07
C SER A 167 -20.06 -6.30 7.38
N ALA A 168 -21.22 -6.06 6.82
CA ALA A 168 -22.06 -4.92 7.18
C ALA A 168 -22.44 -5.10 8.66
N SER A 169 -21.77 -4.35 9.51
CA SER A 169 -22.13 -4.26 10.92
C SER A 169 -23.06 -3.08 11.10
#